data_f7aed831d9ba5db3fd59d5f1234407ac
#
_entry.id   f7aed831d9ba5db3fd59d5f1234407ac
#
_cell.length_a   1.000
_cell.length_b   1.000
_cell.length_c   1.000
_cell.angle_alpha   90.00
_cell.angle_beta   90.00
_cell.angle_gamma   90.00
#
_symmetry.space_group_name_H-M   'P 1'
#
loop_
_entity.id
_entity.type
_entity.pdbx_description
1 polymer ?
#
loop_
_entity_poly.entity_id
_entity_poly.type
_entity_poly.pdbx_seq_one_letter_code
_entity_poly.pdbx_strand_id
1 'polypeptide(L)'
;MSEASSLRTKSLHTKSLLLLKPRGFCAGVVRAIDIVRIALEAFGRPIYVRKEIVHNRFVVEELQQKGAIFVDSVDEVPEGERVIYSAHGVSPEVREASKMRKLRVIDATCPLVTKVHVEAVKFAKEGYSLILIGHRDHDEVIGTLGEAPAVTQVVGSPAEVASLTLPDPSRVAYLTQTTLSLDETRDIIAALKKRFPDIKGPAAQDICYATENRQVAVKHVASDADLLLVVGSDNSSNSKRLVEVARSLGTPAHLIDDCNNIQSRWLQDVKTVALTAGASAPEHLVQEVVEYLARQGFGDVQELEIMPENVRFGLPPEIVETIAAAPAVAVQS
;
A
#
# COMPACT_ATOMS: atom_id res chain seq x y z
N MET A 1 -18.88 58.53 36.73
CA MET A 1 -19.60 57.36 36.26
C MET A 1 -18.98 56.99 34.94
N SER A 2 -18.08 56.00 34.96
CA SER A 2 -17.33 55.57 33.82
C SER A 2 -17.66 54.08 33.60
N GLU A 3 -18.37 53.77 32.51
CA GLU A 3 -18.68 52.42 32.08
C GLU A 3 -17.44 51.81 31.42
N ALA A 4 -16.80 50.93 32.16
CA ALA A 4 -15.75 50.06 31.60
C ALA A 4 -16.43 48.94 30.78
N SER A 5 -16.47 49.10 29.45
CA SER A 5 -16.86 48.07 28.49
C SER A 5 -15.87 46.92 28.56
N SER A 6 -16.31 45.83 29.20
CA SER A 6 -15.60 44.57 29.21
C SER A 6 -15.61 43.94 27.80
N LEU A 7 -14.55 44.12 27.06
CA LEU A 7 -14.25 43.34 25.87
C LEU A 7 -13.95 41.90 26.30
N ARG A 8 -14.99 41.06 26.30
CA ARG A 8 -14.82 39.58 26.30
C ARG A 8 -14.11 39.23 25.03
N THR A 9 -12.81 39.03 25.12
CA THR A 9 -12.02 38.27 24.12
C THR A 9 -12.66 36.89 24.04
N LYS A 10 -13.42 36.63 22.96
CA LYS A 10 -13.75 35.26 22.54
C LYS A 10 -12.43 34.55 22.32
N SER A 11 -12.10 33.63 23.21
CA SER A 11 -11.07 32.63 22.95
C SER A 11 -11.47 31.94 21.65
N LEU A 12 -10.80 32.27 20.57
CA LEU A 12 -10.85 31.52 19.33
C LEU A 12 -10.23 30.16 19.69
N HIS A 13 -11.07 29.13 19.91
CA HIS A 13 -10.60 27.76 19.99
C HIS A 13 -9.94 27.45 18.65
N THR A 14 -8.63 27.47 18.64
CA THR A 14 -7.83 27.13 17.48
C THR A 14 -8.17 25.68 17.12
N LYS A 15 -8.60 25.47 15.87
CA LYS A 15 -8.83 24.11 15.37
C LYS A 15 -7.49 23.42 15.26
N SER A 16 -7.42 22.14 15.64
CA SER A 16 -6.18 21.36 15.67
C SER A 16 -6.12 20.34 14.53
N LEU A 17 -4.89 20.07 14.09
CA LEU A 17 -4.54 19.05 13.11
C LEU A 17 -3.57 18.06 13.73
N LEU A 18 -4.01 16.80 13.87
CA LEU A 18 -3.16 15.69 14.32
C LEU A 18 -2.55 15.03 13.09
N LEU A 19 -1.26 15.21 12.88
CA LEU A 19 -0.53 14.66 11.75
C LEU A 19 0.19 13.37 12.16
N LEU A 20 -0.31 12.22 11.66
CA LEU A 20 0.15 10.92 12.11
C LEU A 20 1.47 10.49 11.48
N LYS A 21 2.33 9.82 12.26
CA LYS A 21 3.47 9.01 11.82
C LYS A 21 3.36 7.58 12.36
N PRO A 22 3.72 6.54 11.57
CA PRO A 22 4.18 6.62 10.17
C PRO A 22 3.04 6.92 9.19
N ARG A 23 3.37 7.57 8.07
CA ARG A 23 2.49 7.86 6.94
C ARG A 23 3.27 7.89 5.63
N GLY A 24 2.57 7.87 4.51
CA GLY A 24 3.18 7.98 3.18
C GLY A 24 4.05 6.78 2.81
N PHE A 25 5.00 6.98 1.93
CA PHE A 25 5.79 5.91 1.31
C PHE A 25 6.42 4.93 2.30
N CYS A 26 6.15 3.63 2.10
CA CYS A 26 6.85 2.54 2.79
C CYS A 26 8.13 2.14 2.01
N ALA A 27 8.99 1.33 2.65
CA ALA A 27 10.24 0.88 2.02
C ALA A 27 10.04 0.11 0.71
N GLY A 28 8.95 -0.66 0.59
CA GLY A 28 8.61 -1.38 -0.66
C GLY A 28 8.28 -0.43 -1.79
N VAL A 29 7.50 0.62 -1.50
CA VAL A 29 7.12 1.67 -2.45
C VAL A 29 8.32 2.50 -2.87
N VAL A 30 9.13 2.99 -1.91
CA VAL A 30 10.38 3.72 -2.23
C VAL A 30 11.26 2.90 -3.17
N ARG A 31 11.52 1.63 -2.82
CA ARG A 31 12.32 0.73 -3.65
C ARG A 31 11.77 0.60 -5.07
N ALA A 32 10.46 0.40 -5.22
CA ALA A 32 9.86 0.20 -6.54
C ALA A 32 9.95 1.46 -7.42
N ILE A 33 9.70 2.64 -6.85
CA ILE A 33 9.83 3.92 -7.54
C ILE A 33 11.28 4.17 -7.95
N ASP A 34 12.24 3.95 -7.04
CA ASP A 34 13.67 4.14 -7.31
C ASP A 34 14.17 3.21 -8.42
N ILE A 35 13.69 1.97 -8.48
CA ILE A 35 14.03 1.05 -9.57
C ILE A 35 13.63 1.65 -10.94
N VAL A 36 12.42 2.22 -11.06
CA VAL A 36 11.99 2.83 -12.33
C VAL A 36 12.82 4.07 -12.66
N ARG A 37 13.09 4.93 -11.68
CA ARG A 37 13.90 6.13 -11.87
C ARG A 37 15.33 5.80 -12.32
N ILE A 38 15.97 4.86 -11.63
CA ILE A 38 17.31 4.41 -11.97
C ILE A 38 17.34 3.74 -13.36
N ALA A 39 16.34 2.92 -13.69
CA ALA A 39 16.24 2.29 -14.99
C ALA A 39 16.11 3.32 -16.13
N LEU A 40 15.31 4.38 -15.93
CA LEU A 40 15.18 5.47 -16.90
C LEU A 40 16.49 6.25 -17.09
N GLU A 41 17.25 6.48 -16.02
CA GLU A 41 18.55 7.15 -16.07
C GLU A 41 19.63 6.28 -16.73
N ALA A 42 19.70 5.01 -16.38
CA ALA A 42 20.77 4.11 -16.80
C ALA A 42 20.57 3.54 -18.21
N PHE A 43 19.34 3.26 -18.59
CA PHE A 43 19.03 2.59 -19.87
C PHE A 43 18.37 3.52 -20.90
N GLY A 44 17.98 4.72 -20.49
CA GLY A 44 17.24 5.65 -21.34
C GLY A 44 15.76 5.30 -21.50
N ARG A 45 15.08 6.07 -22.32
CA ARG A 45 13.64 5.91 -22.63
C ARG A 45 13.44 5.11 -23.90
N PRO A 46 12.34 4.34 -24.02
CA PRO A 46 11.32 4.07 -22.99
C PRO A 46 11.74 2.96 -22.03
N ILE A 47 11.14 2.97 -20.83
CA ILE A 47 11.12 1.84 -19.91
C ILE A 47 9.65 1.42 -19.74
N TYR A 48 9.34 0.17 -20.01
CA TYR A 48 8.00 -0.35 -19.82
C TYR A 48 7.79 -0.79 -18.37
N VAL A 49 6.60 -0.52 -17.82
CA VAL A 49 6.22 -0.94 -16.48
C VAL A 49 4.88 -1.68 -16.56
N ARG A 50 4.87 -2.94 -16.13
CA ARG A 50 3.64 -3.73 -16.13
C ARG A 50 2.77 -3.34 -14.95
N LYS A 51 1.53 -2.92 -15.24
CA LYS A 51 0.59 -2.31 -14.29
C LYS A 51 1.17 -1.06 -13.63
N GLU A 52 0.44 -0.41 -12.75
CA GLU A 52 0.97 0.68 -11.96
C GLU A 52 2.12 0.18 -11.07
N ILE A 53 3.23 0.90 -11.04
CA ILE A 53 4.38 0.51 -10.19
C ILE A 53 3.97 0.41 -8.72
N VAL A 54 3.12 1.32 -8.29
CA VAL A 54 2.41 1.37 -7.01
C VAL A 54 1.06 2.06 -7.24
N HIS A 55 0.04 1.77 -6.44
CA HIS A 55 -1.29 2.37 -6.57
C HIS A 55 -1.32 3.83 -6.11
N ASN A 56 -0.82 4.72 -6.97
CA ASN A 56 -0.92 6.16 -6.79
C ASN A 56 -0.76 6.87 -8.15
N ARG A 57 -1.80 7.59 -8.57
CA ARG A 57 -1.84 8.26 -9.88
C ARG A 57 -0.73 9.30 -10.07
N PHE A 58 -0.40 10.07 -9.03
CA PHE A 58 0.65 11.10 -9.13
C PHE A 58 2.03 10.49 -9.34
N VAL A 59 2.32 9.33 -8.72
CA VAL A 59 3.55 8.58 -8.96
C VAL A 59 3.58 8.07 -10.40
N VAL A 60 2.48 7.51 -10.89
CA VAL A 60 2.38 7.02 -12.26
C VAL A 60 2.58 8.16 -13.27
N GLU A 61 1.88 9.28 -13.08
CA GLU A 61 1.99 10.47 -13.94
C GLU A 61 3.43 11.06 -13.93
N GLU A 62 4.06 11.17 -12.75
CA GLU A 62 5.46 11.62 -12.64
C GLU A 62 6.40 10.73 -13.46
N LEU A 63 6.27 9.41 -13.33
CA LEU A 63 7.13 8.47 -14.04
C LEU A 63 6.85 8.44 -15.55
N GLN A 64 5.59 8.61 -15.97
CA GLN A 64 5.22 8.77 -17.38
C GLN A 64 5.88 10.01 -18.01
N GLN A 65 5.83 11.15 -17.31
CA GLN A 65 6.50 12.37 -17.75
C GLN A 65 8.02 12.18 -17.89
N LYS A 66 8.60 11.30 -17.07
CA LYS A 66 10.04 10.93 -17.15
C LYS A 66 10.33 9.90 -18.25
N GLY A 67 9.32 9.32 -18.89
CA GLY A 67 9.45 8.41 -20.03
C GLY A 67 9.20 6.93 -19.72
N ALA A 68 8.58 6.60 -18.59
CA ALA A 68 8.03 5.28 -18.35
C ALA A 68 6.74 5.09 -19.17
N ILE A 69 6.54 3.87 -19.69
CA ILE A 69 5.32 3.47 -20.40
C ILE A 69 4.66 2.38 -19.58
N PHE A 70 3.49 2.68 -19.02
CA PHE A 70 2.72 1.70 -18.27
C PHE A 70 1.86 0.87 -19.23
N VAL A 71 1.90 -0.44 -19.06
CA VAL A 71 1.17 -1.42 -19.87
C VAL A 71 0.37 -2.37 -18.98
N ASP A 72 -0.74 -2.87 -19.46
CA ASP A 72 -1.55 -3.85 -18.72
C ASP A 72 -1.00 -5.27 -18.86
N SER A 73 -0.50 -5.62 -20.04
CA SER A 73 0.09 -6.92 -20.34
C SER A 73 1.51 -6.79 -20.86
N VAL A 74 2.35 -7.78 -20.57
CA VAL A 74 3.68 -7.89 -21.20
C VAL A 74 3.61 -8.11 -22.71
N ASP A 75 2.45 -8.46 -23.25
CA ASP A 75 2.22 -8.59 -24.68
C ASP A 75 2.26 -7.26 -25.44
N GLU A 76 2.02 -6.16 -24.73
CA GLU A 76 2.11 -4.79 -25.27
C GLU A 76 3.58 -4.29 -25.37
N VAL A 77 4.51 -5.00 -24.71
CA VAL A 77 5.93 -4.61 -24.71
C VAL A 77 6.59 -5.15 -25.98
N PRO A 78 7.31 -4.36 -26.78
CA PRO A 78 8.04 -4.87 -27.94
C PRO A 78 9.06 -5.94 -27.55
N GLU A 79 9.25 -6.95 -28.42
CA GLU A 79 10.17 -8.07 -28.15
C GLU A 79 11.60 -7.56 -27.87
N GLY A 80 12.23 -8.10 -26.83
CA GLY A 80 13.58 -7.74 -26.42
C GLY A 80 13.69 -6.44 -25.62
N GLU A 81 12.60 -5.69 -25.42
CA GLU A 81 12.62 -4.47 -24.63
C GLU A 81 12.66 -4.71 -23.12
N ARG A 82 12.94 -3.65 -22.33
CA ARG A 82 12.96 -3.72 -20.88
C ARG A 82 11.56 -3.55 -20.30
N VAL A 83 11.22 -4.42 -19.35
CA VAL A 83 9.98 -4.30 -18.58
C VAL A 83 10.27 -4.42 -17.09
N ILE A 84 9.62 -3.58 -16.30
CA ILE A 84 9.65 -3.62 -14.84
C ILE A 84 8.34 -4.24 -14.35
N TYR A 85 8.43 -5.26 -13.47
CA TYR A 85 7.28 -5.76 -12.74
C TYR A 85 7.00 -4.85 -11.55
N SER A 86 5.72 -4.57 -11.29
CA SER A 86 5.30 -3.68 -10.20
C SER A 86 5.62 -4.25 -8.81
N ALA A 87 5.47 -3.40 -7.79
CA ALA A 87 5.64 -3.82 -6.39
C ALA A 87 4.70 -4.95 -5.95
N HIS A 88 3.58 -5.15 -6.66
CA HIS A 88 2.54 -6.12 -6.33
C HIS A 88 2.91 -7.57 -6.72
N GLY A 89 3.98 -7.76 -7.47
CA GLY A 89 4.38 -9.07 -8.00
C GLY A 89 3.61 -9.51 -9.22
N VAL A 90 4.02 -10.63 -9.78
CA VAL A 90 3.42 -11.21 -10.99
C VAL A 90 3.33 -12.74 -10.87
N SER A 91 2.36 -13.34 -11.56
CA SER A 91 2.23 -14.80 -11.64
C SER A 91 3.37 -15.43 -12.46
N PRO A 92 3.62 -16.77 -12.31
CA PRO A 92 4.52 -17.51 -13.17
C PRO A 92 4.20 -17.37 -14.66
N GLU A 93 2.92 -17.25 -14.99
CA GLU A 93 2.43 -17.10 -16.37
C GLU A 93 2.97 -15.81 -17.01
N VAL A 94 2.96 -14.70 -16.27
CA VAL A 94 3.55 -13.43 -16.75
C VAL A 94 5.05 -13.54 -16.90
N ARG A 95 5.73 -14.25 -15.98
CA ARG A 95 7.19 -14.49 -16.08
C ARG A 95 7.55 -15.31 -17.32
N GLU A 96 6.78 -16.35 -17.62
CA GLU A 96 7.00 -17.18 -18.80
C GLU A 96 6.68 -16.41 -20.09
N ALA A 97 5.58 -15.64 -20.14
CA ALA A 97 5.28 -14.77 -21.27
C ALA A 97 6.40 -13.76 -21.55
N SER A 98 6.95 -13.14 -20.51
CA SER A 98 8.10 -12.22 -20.64
C SER A 98 9.33 -12.93 -21.22
N LYS A 99 9.60 -14.15 -20.78
CA LYS A 99 10.72 -14.96 -21.27
C LYS A 99 10.54 -15.36 -22.74
N MET A 100 9.34 -15.80 -23.13
CA MET A 100 9.02 -16.13 -24.52
C MET A 100 9.22 -14.94 -25.45
N ARG A 101 8.92 -13.72 -24.98
CA ARG A 101 9.11 -12.47 -25.71
C ARG A 101 10.54 -11.90 -25.57
N LYS A 102 11.45 -12.63 -24.93
CA LYS A 102 12.85 -12.23 -24.68
C LYS A 102 12.97 -10.88 -23.99
N LEU A 103 12.00 -10.50 -23.14
CA LEU A 103 12.03 -9.22 -22.45
C LEU A 103 13.15 -9.20 -21.40
N ARG A 104 13.78 -8.03 -21.26
CA ARG A 104 14.78 -7.79 -20.21
C ARG A 104 14.07 -7.32 -18.96
N VAL A 105 13.75 -8.27 -18.08
CA VAL A 105 12.95 -8.05 -16.89
C VAL A 105 13.78 -7.44 -15.76
N ILE A 106 13.21 -6.44 -15.07
CA ILE A 106 13.67 -5.94 -13.78
C ILE A 106 12.53 -6.14 -12.80
N ASP A 107 12.77 -6.89 -11.72
CA ASP A 107 11.72 -7.24 -10.76
C ASP A 107 11.67 -6.25 -9.59
N ALA A 108 10.65 -5.38 -9.58
CA ALA A 108 10.41 -4.45 -8.48
C ALA A 108 9.44 -4.98 -7.41
N THR A 109 9.05 -6.25 -7.46
CA THR A 109 8.19 -6.89 -6.46
C THR A 109 8.70 -6.61 -5.04
N CYS A 110 7.82 -6.17 -4.18
CA CYS A 110 8.15 -5.94 -2.77
C CYS A 110 8.64 -7.26 -2.13
N PRO A 111 9.76 -7.24 -1.37
CA PRO A 111 10.27 -8.45 -0.70
C PRO A 111 9.24 -9.14 0.20
N LEU A 112 8.29 -8.39 0.78
CA LEU A 112 7.24 -8.95 1.61
C LEU A 112 6.17 -9.67 0.77
N VAL A 113 5.90 -9.22 -0.45
CA VAL A 113 5.06 -9.95 -1.42
C VAL A 113 5.78 -11.20 -1.93
N THR A 114 7.07 -11.07 -2.25
CA THR A 114 7.89 -12.23 -2.64
C THR A 114 7.89 -13.32 -1.57
N LYS A 115 7.92 -12.95 -0.28
CA LYS A 115 7.78 -13.90 0.84
C LYS A 115 6.49 -14.72 0.71
N VAL A 116 5.35 -14.08 0.46
CA VAL A 116 4.05 -14.76 0.32
C VAL A 116 4.05 -15.71 -0.87
N HIS A 117 4.60 -15.30 -2.02
CA HIS A 117 4.76 -16.16 -3.20
C HIS A 117 5.60 -17.41 -2.89
N VAL A 118 6.74 -17.25 -2.20
CA VAL A 118 7.61 -18.37 -1.81
C VAL A 118 6.89 -19.33 -0.86
N GLU A 119 6.12 -18.81 0.10
CA GLU A 119 5.34 -19.63 1.01
C GLU A 119 4.20 -20.37 0.30
N ALA A 120 3.54 -19.75 -0.69
CA ALA A 120 2.53 -20.41 -1.53
C ALA A 120 3.11 -21.61 -2.26
N VAL A 121 4.27 -21.43 -2.93
CA VAL A 121 4.98 -22.53 -3.61
C VAL A 121 5.41 -23.63 -2.62
N LYS A 122 5.89 -23.25 -1.44
CA LYS A 122 6.31 -24.20 -0.39
C LYS A 122 5.14 -25.04 0.09
N PHE A 123 4.02 -24.44 0.49
CA PHE A 123 2.85 -25.16 0.96
C PHE A 123 2.26 -26.07 -0.12
N ALA A 124 2.21 -25.61 -1.38
CA ALA A 124 1.76 -26.44 -2.50
C ALA A 124 2.66 -27.68 -2.70
N LYS A 125 4.00 -27.53 -2.67
CA LYS A 125 4.96 -28.64 -2.74
C LYS A 125 4.85 -29.61 -1.57
N GLU A 126 4.48 -29.09 -0.39
CA GLU A 126 4.23 -29.92 0.79
C GLU A 126 2.86 -30.60 0.77
N GLY A 127 2.04 -30.40 -0.29
CA GLY A 127 0.74 -31.04 -0.49
C GLY A 127 -0.40 -30.44 0.32
N TYR A 128 -0.32 -29.15 0.68
CA TYR A 128 -1.42 -28.42 1.34
C TYR A 128 -2.41 -27.89 0.32
N SER A 129 -3.71 -27.94 0.67
CA SER A 129 -4.72 -27.06 0.08
C SER A 129 -4.53 -25.66 0.65
N LEU A 130 -4.43 -24.66 -0.21
CA LEU A 130 -4.14 -23.28 0.17
C LEU A 130 -5.39 -22.41 0.19
N ILE A 131 -5.52 -21.61 1.22
CA ILE A 131 -6.51 -20.54 1.30
C ILE A 131 -5.76 -19.20 1.31
N LEU A 132 -6.00 -18.38 0.29
CA LEU A 132 -5.45 -17.04 0.20
C LEU A 132 -6.50 -16.04 0.65
N ILE A 133 -6.28 -15.40 1.78
CA ILE A 133 -7.16 -14.33 2.28
C ILE A 133 -6.80 -13.05 1.53
N GLY A 134 -7.75 -12.48 0.78
CA GLY A 134 -7.50 -11.29 -0.03
C GLY A 134 -8.62 -10.93 -0.98
N HIS A 135 -8.41 -9.84 -1.71
CA HIS A 135 -9.35 -9.36 -2.73
C HIS A 135 -9.02 -9.98 -4.08
N ARG A 136 -9.94 -10.75 -4.67
CA ARG A 136 -9.74 -11.58 -5.88
C ARG A 136 -9.16 -10.81 -7.06
N ASP A 137 -9.58 -9.56 -7.23
CA ASP A 137 -9.20 -8.72 -8.38
C ASP A 137 -7.94 -7.88 -8.13
N HIS A 138 -7.30 -8.02 -6.97
CA HIS A 138 -6.08 -7.29 -6.65
C HIS A 138 -4.85 -7.95 -7.27
N ASP A 139 -3.96 -7.18 -7.91
CA ASP A 139 -2.78 -7.68 -8.61
C ASP A 139 -1.88 -8.59 -7.74
N GLU A 140 -1.71 -8.27 -6.45
CA GLU A 140 -0.96 -9.10 -5.50
C GLU A 140 -1.62 -10.47 -5.28
N VAL A 141 -2.95 -10.52 -5.21
CA VAL A 141 -3.71 -11.77 -5.03
C VAL A 141 -3.65 -12.62 -6.29
N ILE A 142 -3.80 -11.98 -7.47
CA ILE A 142 -3.65 -12.65 -8.77
C ILE A 142 -2.25 -13.24 -8.92
N GLY A 143 -1.21 -12.49 -8.55
CA GLY A 143 0.17 -12.95 -8.58
C GLY A 143 0.41 -14.17 -7.69
N THR A 144 -0.02 -14.09 -6.43
CA THR A 144 0.14 -15.16 -5.44
C THR A 144 -0.69 -16.41 -5.79
N LEU A 145 -1.95 -16.22 -6.20
CA LEU A 145 -2.82 -17.32 -6.68
C LEU A 145 -2.15 -18.08 -7.82
N GLY A 146 -1.52 -17.36 -8.75
CA GLY A 146 -0.83 -17.93 -9.89
C GLY A 146 0.36 -18.84 -9.53
N GLU A 147 0.96 -18.71 -8.35
CA GLU A 147 2.04 -19.59 -7.89
C GLU A 147 1.59 -21.04 -7.67
N ALA A 148 0.33 -21.25 -7.28
CA ALA A 148 -0.22 -22.57 -7.00
C ALA A 148 -1.73 -22.65 -7.29
N PRO A 149 -2.19 -22.37 -8.52
CA PRO A 149 -3.62 -22.18 -8.82
C PRO A 149 -4.46 -23.44 -8.63
N ALA A 150 -3.87 -24.63 -8.82
CA ALA A 150 -4.59 -25.89 -8.69
C ALA A 150 -5.01 -26.22 -7.25
N VAL A 151 -4.36 -25.67 -6.26
CA VAL A 151 -4.59 -25.97 -4.84
C VAL A 151 -5.02 -24.76 -4.01
N THR A 152 -5.08 -23.57 -4.62
CA THR A 152 -5.36 -22.32 -3.92
C THR A 152 -6.78 -21.83 -4.17
N GLN A 153 -7.48 -21.45 -3.10
CA GLN A 153 -8.77 -20.74 -3.16
C GLN A 153 -8.67 -19.40 -2.42
N VAL A 154 -9.26 -18.36 -3.01
CA VAL A 154 -9.27 -17.02 -2.42
C VAL A 154 -10.54 -16.82 -1.61
N VAL A 155 -10.42 -16.21 -0.44
CA VAL A 155 -11.54 -15.79 0.41
C VAL A 155 -11.39 -14.33 0.82
N GLY A 156 -12.46 -13.55 0.74
CA GLY A 156 -12.53 -12.15 1.13
C GLY A 156 -13.33 -11.88 2.40
N SER A 157 -14.05 -12.88 2.93
CA SER A 157 -14.90 -12.69 4.10
C SER A 157 -15.08 -13.97 4.91
N PRO A 158 -15.46 -13.88 6.21
CA PRO A 158 -15.79 -15.06 7.02
C PRO A 158 -16.94 -15.91 6.44
N ALA A 159 -17.89 -15.28 5.75
CA ALA A 159 -19.02 -15.97 5.13
C ALA A 159 -18.57 -16.92 4.00
N GLU A 160 -17.58 -16.52 3.23
CA GLU A 160 -17.04 -17.35 2.14
C GLU A 160 -16.32 -18.61 2.64
N VAL A 161 -15.85 -18.61 3.90
CA VAL A 161 -15.18 -19.77 4.49
C VAL A 161 -16.10 -20.99 4.49
N ALA A 162 -17.41 -20.82 4.68
CA ALA A 162 -18.38 -21.91 4.69
C ALA A 162 -18.52 -22.63 3.33
N SER A 163 -18.28 -21.93 2.23
CA SER A 163 -18.45 -22.45 0.85
C SER A 163 -17.18 -23.04 0.23
N LEU A 164 -16.05 -23.01 0.94
CA LEU A 164 -14.78 -23.55 0.42
C LEU A 164 -14.90 -25.03 0.05
N THR A 165 -14.37 -25.39 -1.10
CA THR A 165 -14.26 -26.80 -1.56
C THR A 165 -12.79 -27.06 -1.87
N LEU A 166 -12.09 -27.70 -0.93
CA LEU A 166 -10.64 -27.92 -1.00
C LEU A 166 -10.30 -29.29 -1.57
N PRO A 167 -9.22 -29.44 -2.35
CA PRO A 167 -8.75 -30.75 -2.83
C PRO A 167 -8.46 -31.72 -1.68
N ASP A 168 -7.81 -31.27 -0.62
CA ASP A 168 -7.58 -32.04 0.60
C ASP A 168 -7.93 -31.19 1.83
N PRO A 169 -9.11 -31.39 2.46
CA PRO A 169 -9.51 -30.65 3.64
C PRO A 169 -8.82 -31.10 4.94
N SER A 170 -8.05 -32.20 4.91
CA SER A 170 -7.28 -32.66 6.05
C SER A 170 -5.94 -31.96 6.16
N ARG A 171 -5.50 -31.30 5.08
CA ARG A 171 -4.18 -30.67 5.00
C ARG A 171 -4.28 -29.28 4.41
N VAL A 172 -4.61 -28.32 5.27
CA VAL A 172 -4.95 -26.95 4.88
C VAL A 172 -3.92 -25.97 5.42
N ALA A 173 -3.53 -24.98 4.60
CA ALA A 173 -2.77 -23.83 5.03
C ALA A 173 -3.42 -22.54 4.54
N TYR A 174 -3.14 -21.41 5.21
CA TYR A 174 -3.58 -20.10 4.73
C TYR A 174 -2.41 -19.13 4.62
N LEU A 175 -2.56 -18.21 3.69
CA LEU A 175 -1.73 -17.01 3.49
C LEU A 175 -2.64 -15.80 3.36
N THR A 176 -2.07 -14.59 3.47
CA THR A 176 -2.86 -13.37 3.31
C THR A 176 -2.21 -12.38 2.34
N GLN A 177 -3.03 -11.58 1.70
CA GLN A 177 -2.59 -10.35 1.03
C GLN A 177 -1.95 -9.42 2.06
N THR A 178 -0.91 -8.66 1.67
CA THR A 178 -0.10 -7.87 2.62
C THR A 178 -0.78 -6.58 3.11
N THR A 179 -1.88 -6.16 2.47
CA THR A 179 -2.54 -4.86 2.70
C THR A 179 -3.97 -4.93 3.23
N LEU A 180 -4.30 -6.01 3.94
CA LEU A 180 -5.64 -6.21 4.52
C LEU A 180 -5.84 -5.48 5.86
N SER A 181 -7.10 -5.38 6.28
CA SER A 181 -7.45 -5.00 7.64
C SER A 181 -7.01 -6.10 8.63
N LEU A 182 -6.36 -5.68 9.71
CA LEU A 182 -5.94 -6.60 10.78
C LEU A 182 -7.14 -7.28 11.44
N ASP A 183 -8.23 -6.54 11.67
CA ASP A 183 -9.40 -7.04 12.37
C ASP A 183 -10.22 -8.00 11.48
N GLU A 184 -10.50 -7.61 10.23
CA GLU A 184 -11.19 -8.48 9.26
C GLU A 184 -10.42 -9.77 9.00
N THR A 185 -9.10 -9.67 8.85
CA THR A 185 -8.24 -10.84 8.65
C THR A 185 -8.29 -11.77 9.85
N ARG A 186 -8.31 -11.24 11.07
CA ARG A 186 -8.44 -12.02 12.30
C ARG A 186 -9.77 -12.79 12.33
N ASP A 187 -10.88 -12.15 11.92
CA ASP A 187 -12.19 -12.77 11.89
C ASP A 187 -12.26 -13.90 10.85
N ILE A 188 -11.66 -13.70 9.67
CA ILE A 188 -11.56 -14.75 8.64
C ILE A 188 -10.70 -15.92 9.16
N ILE A 189 -9.55 -15.65 9.77
CA ILE A 189 -8.68 -16.68 10.35
C ILE A 189 -9.41 -17.44 11.48
N ALA A 190 -10.20 -16.78 12.31
CA ALA A 190 -10.98 -17.41 13.33
C ALA A 190 -12.04 -18.38 12.73
N ALA A 191 -12.72 -17.95 11.66
CA ALA A 191 -13.65 -18.80 10.93
C ALA A 191 -12.96 -20.03 10.28
N LEU A 192 -11.76 -19.80 9.69
CA LEU A 192 -10.94 -20.87 9.12
C LEU A 192 -10.51 -21.89 10.19
N LYS A 193 -10.01 -21.46 11.35
CA LYS A 193 -9.61 -22.32 12.45
C LYS A 193 -10.79 -23.12 13.01
N LYS A 194 -11.99 -22.53 13.03
CA LYS A 194 -13.20 -23.24 13.44
C LYS A 194 -13.56 -24.36 12.47
N ARG A 195 -13.38 -24.13 11.15
CA ARG A 195 -13.69 -25.14 10.12
C ARG A 195 -12.57 -26.17 9.94
N PHE A 196 -11.33 -25.73 10.04
CA PHE A 196 -10.12 -26.54 9.86
C PHE A 196 -9.22 -26.39 11.10
N PRO A 197 -9.43 -27.15 12.17
CA PRO A 197 -8.73 -26.97 13.46
C PRO A 197 -7.20 -27.06 13.34
N ASP A 198 -6.69 -27.89 12.41
CA ASP A 198 -5.25 -28.12 12.19
C ASP A 198 -4.66 -27.23 11.08
N ILE A 199 -5.39 -26.18 10.68
CA ILE A 199 -4.93 -25.26 9.62
C ILE A 199 -3.59 -24.60 9.99
N LYS A 200 -2.64 -24.64 9.07
CA LYS A 200 -1.35 -23.96 9.23
C LYS A 200 -1.42 -22.51 8.71
N GLY A 201 -0.84 -21.61 9.45
CA GLY A 201 -0.60 -20.24 8.99
C GLY A 201 0.83 -20.05 8.45
N PRO A 202 1.13 -18.86 7.94
CA PRO A 202 2.49 -18.49 7.54
C PRO A 202 3.44 -18.51 8.73
N ALA A 203 4.74 -18.72 8.47
CA ALA A 203 5.78 -18.75 9.50
C ALA A 203 5.93 -17.41 10.25
N ALA A 204 5.68 -16.30 9.55
CA ALA A 204 5.56 -14.96 10.11
C ALA A 204 4.36 -14.27 9.43
N GLN A 205 3.75 -13.32 10.11
CA GLN A 205 2.58 -12.57 9.60
C GLN A 205 2.82 -12.06 8.18
N ASP A 206 1.82 -12.22 7.29
CA ASP A 206 1.89 -11.74 5.90
C ASP A 206 1.47 -10.29 5.76
N ILE A 207 0.53 -9.80 6.61
CA ILE A 207 0.22 -8.36 6.63
C ILE A 207 1.51 -7.60 6.91
N CYS A 208 1.88 -6.69 6.01
CA CYS A 208 3.17 -6.04 6.11
C CYS A 208 3.22 -5.01 7.24
N TYR A 209 4.41 -4.78 7.79
CA TYR A 209 4.64 -3.78 8.84
C TYR A 209 4.06 -2.41 8.52
N ALA A 210 4.14 -1.98 7.26
CA ALA A 210 3.66 -0.67 6.84
C ALA A 210 2.13 -0.57 6.92
N THR A 211 1.43 -1.65 6.57
CA THR A 211 -0.02 -1.76 6.73
C THR A 211 -0.42 -1.79 8.20
N GLU A 212 0.24 -2.61 9.00
CA GLU A 212 -0.01 -2.71 10.43
C GLU A 212 0.22 -1.39 11.15
N ASN A 213 1.40 -0.79 10.97
CA ASN A 213 1.80 0.45 11.64
C ASN A 213 0.81 1.60 11.37
N ARG A 214 0.37 1.77 10.11
CA ARG A 214 -0.58 2.82 9.75
C ARG A 214 -1.96 2.56 10.33
N GLN A 215 -2.42 1.30 10.37
CA GLN A 215 -3.69 0.96 11.03
C GLN A 215 -3.63 1.18 12.55
N VAL A 216 -2.52 0.83 13.19
CA VAL A 216 -2.31 1.10 14.61
C VAL A 216 -2.31 2.61 14.89
N ALA A 217 -1.65 3.41 14.03
CA ALA A 217 -1.66 4.86 14.15
C ALA A 217 -3.07 5.44 14.04
N VAL A 218 -3.87 4.98 13.09
CA VAL A 218 -5.29 5.40 12.96
C VAL A 218 -6.09 5.01 14.20
N LYS A 219 -5.95 3.76 14.68
CA LYS A 219 -6.65 3.28 15.88
C LYS A 219 -6.32 4.11 17.12
N HIS A 220 -5.06 4.56 17.23
CA HIS A 220 -4.60 5.35 18.37
C HIS A 220 -5.28 6.71 18.47
N VAL A 221 -5.58 7.36 17.34
CA VAL A 221 -6.11 8.74 17.32
C VAL A 221 -7.59 8.85 16.96
N ALA A 222 -8.22 7.74 16.56
CA ALA A 222 -9.59 7.78 16.07
C ALA A 222 -10.58 8.41 17.06
N SER A 223 -10.43 8.13 18.37
CA SER A 223 -11.30 8.71 19.41
C SER A 223 -11.05 10.20 19.69
N ASP A 224 -9.90 10.72 19.29
CA ASP A 224 -9.48 12.09 19.60
C ASP A 224 -9.74 13.06 18.43
N ALA A 225 -10.21 12.54 17.29
CA ALA A 225 -10.48 13.30 16.09
C ALA A 225 -11.97 13.31 15.72
N ASP A 226 -12.49 14.49 15.32
CA ASP A 226 -13.85 14.62 14.79
C ASP A 226 -13.94 14.15 13.33
N LEU A 227 -12.80 14.17 12.61
CA LEU A 227 -12.68 13.79 11.21
C LEU A 227 -11.30 13.22 10.96
N LEU A 228 -11.20 12.13 10.19
CA LEU A 228 -9.94 11.59 9.70
C LEU A 228 -9.86 11.70 8.17
N LEU A 229 -8.77 12.26 7.67
CA LEU A 229 -8.45 12.32 6.25
C LEU A 229 -7.27 11.40 5.93
N VAL A 230 -7.43 10.62 4.89
CA VAL A 230 -6.39 9.71 4.39
C VAL A 230 -5.99 10.14 2.99
N VAL A 231 -4.75 10.59 2.82
CA VAL A 231 -4.20 10.85 1.47
C VAL A 231 -3.84 9.52 0.81
N GLY A 232 -4.41 9.25 -0.37
CA GLY A 232 -4.17 8.02 -1.12
C GLY A 232 -5.17 7.82 -2.23
N SER A 233 -4.83 6.96 -3.19
CA SER A 233 -5.68 6.69 -4.35
C SER A 233 -6.72 5.61 -4.08
N ASP A 234 -7.84 5.69 -4.79
CA ASP A 234 -9.00 4.81 -4.60
C ASP A 234 -8.72 3.34 -4.98
N ASN A 235 -7.74 3.06 -5.81
CA ASN A 235 -7.29 1.70 -6.10
C ASN A 235 -6.25 1.16 -5.10
N SER A 236 -5.82 1.96 -4.11
CA SER A 236 -4.91 1.52 -3.04
C SER A 236 -5.64 0.78 -1.93
N SER A 237 -5.45 -0.54 -1.83
CA SER A 237 -6.00 -1.35 -0.74
C SER A 237 -5.59 -0.83 0.64
N ASN A 238 -4.30 -0.53 0.85
CA ASN A 238 -3.82 0.02 2.12
C ASN A 238 -4.56 1.32 2.50
N SER A 239 -4.71 2.27 1.58
CA SER A 239 -5.36 3.55 1.86
C SER A 239 -6.85 3.39 2.22
N LYS A 240 -7.57 2.52 1.50
CA LYS A 240 -8.97 2.19 1.82
C LYS A 240 -9.12 1.62 3.22
N ARG A 241 -8.24 0.69 3.60
CA ARG A 241 -8.27 0.07 4.94
C ARG A 241 -8.15 1.09 6.08
N LEU A 242 -7.36 2.16 5.91
CA LEU A 242 -7.24 3.21 6.92
C LEU A 242 -8.56 3.96 7.16
N VAL A 243 -9.29 4.26 6.08
CA VAL A 243 -10.62 4.87 6.15
C VAL A 243 -11.61 3.93 6.86
N GLU A 244 -11.61 2.65 6.50
CA GLU A 244 -12.51 1.65 7.07
C GLU A 244 -12.23 1.42 8.56
N VAL A 245 -10.95 1.36 8.95
CA VAL A 245 -10.56 1.26 10.37
C VAL A 245 -11.07 2.45 11.18
N ALA A 246 -10.90 3.69 10.68
CA ALA A 246 -11.43 4.87 11.38
C ALA A 246 -12.95 4.83 11.51
N ARG A 247 -13.65 4.48 10.42
CA ARG A 247 -15.12 4.37 10.42
C ARG A 247 -15.64 3.27 11.35
N SER A 248 -14.97 2.14 11.43
CA SER A 248 -15.33 1.04 12.35
C SER A 248 -15.22 1.44 13.82
N LEU A 249 -14.41 2.45 14.12
CA LEU A 249 -14.26 3.05 15.45
C LEU A 249 -15.20 4.23 15.70
N GLY A 250 -16.07 4.55 14.73
CA GLY A 250 -17.05 5.64 14.84
C GLY A 250 -16.56 7.00 14.38
N THR A 251 -15.33 7.14 13.91
CA THR A 251 -14.78 8.40 13.42
C THR A 251 -15.11 8.59 11.94
N PRO A 252 -15.78 9.70 11.54
CA PRO A 252 -15.96 10.05 10.15
C PRO A 252 -14.60 10.10 9.43
N ALA A 253 -14.49 9.45 8.27
CA ALA A 253 -13.23 9.41 7.56
C ALA A 253 -13.42 9.43 6.04
N HIS A 254 -12.50 10.09 5.33
CA HIS A 254 -12.53 10.20 3.88
C HIS A 254 -11.17 9.91 3.28
N LEU A 255 -11.19 9.19 2.15
CA LEU A 255 -10.04 9.03 1.27
C LEU A 255 -10.01 10.21 0.30
N ILE A 256 -8.85 10.80 0.13
CA ILE A 256 -8.62 11.94 -0.77
C ILE A 256 -7.33 11.70 -1.56
N ASP A 257 -7.34 11.97 -2.85
CA ASP A 257 -6.12 11.94 -3.66
C ASP A 257 -5.21 13.16 -3.34
N ASP A 258 -5.84 14.32 -3.18
CA ASP A 258 -5.19 15.61 -2.88
C ASP A 258 -6.13 16.57 -2.15
N CYS A 259 -5.68 17.78 -1.85
CA CYS A 259 -6.45 18.79 -1.12
C CYS A 259 -7.73 19.25 -1.85
N ASN A 260 -7.80 19.10 -3.20
CA ASN A 260 -8.97 19.50 -4.00
C ASN A 260 -10.18 18.59 -3.78
N ASN A 261 -9.97 17.38 -3.27
CA ASN A 261 -11.05 16.45 -2.94
C ASN A 261 -11.75 16.77 -1.62
N ILE A 262 -11.20 17.71 -0.81
CA ILE A 262 -11.77 18.05 0.49
C ILE A 262 -13.03 18.88 0.28
N GLN A 263 -14.16 18.36 0.76
CA GLN A 263 -15.43 19.08 0.69
C GLN A 263 -15.59 19.95 1.93
N SER A 264 -15.86 21.24 1.75
CA SER A 264 -16.01 22.22 2.85
C SER A 264 -17.05 21.80 3.90
N ARG A 265 -18.08 21.05 3.50
CA ARG A 265 -19.09 20.50 4.42
C ARG A 265 -18.51 19.49 5.43
N TRP A 266 -17.42 18.80 5.11
CA TRP A 266 -16.79 17.86 6.04
C TRP A 266 -16.09 18.58 7.20
N LEU A 267 -15.73 19.87 7.01
CA LEU A 267 -15.00 20.66 8.00
C LEU A 267 -15.95 21.53 8.87
N GLN A 268 -17.28 21.43 8.64
CA GLN A 268 -18.28 22.13 9.46
C GLN A 268 -18.35 21.49 10.85
N ASP A 269 -18.31 22.31 11.88
CA ASP A 269 -18.35 21.92 13.29
C ASP A 269 -17.19 20.99 13.75
N VAL A 270 -16.21 20.74 12.89
CA VAL A 270 -15.00 19.97 13.20
C VAL A 270 -13.99 20.87 13.92
N LYS A 271 -13.48 20.39 15.05
CA LYS A 271 -12.43 21.04 15.86
C LYS A 271 -11.09 20.38 15.68
N THR A 272 -11.07 19.06 15.56
CA THR A 272 -9.86 18.25 15.43
C THR A 272 -9.92 17.39 14.17
N VAL A 273 -8.99 17.60 13.24
CA VAL A 273 -8.76 16.73 12.08
C VAL A 273 -7.55 15.86 12.34
N ALA A 274 -7.67 14.55 12.14
CA ALA A 274 -6.53 13.67 12.01
C ALA A 274 -6.18 13.48 10.53
N LEU A 275 -4.90 13.57 10.17
CA LEU A 275 -4.40 13.42 8.81
C LEU A 275 -3.34 12.32 8.77
N THR A 276 -3.54 11.38 7.87
CA THR A 276 -2.56 10.33 7.55
C THR A 276 -2.49 10.10 6.04
N ALA A 277 -1.63 9.18 5.63
CA ALA A 277 -1.48 8.82 4.23
C ALA A 277 -1.21 7.33 4.06
N GLY A 278 -1.74 6.75 3.01
CA GLY A 278 -1.46 5.37 2.63
C GLY A 278 0.00 5.16 2.22
N ALA A 279 0.43 3.89 2.22
CA ALA A 279 1.82 3.49 1.98
C ALA A 279 2.36 3.82 0.58
N SER A 280 1.51 4.25 -0.35
CA SER A 280 1.86 4.66 -1.72
C SER A 280 1.65 6.16 -1.99
N ALA A 281 1.29 6.96 -0.98
CA ALA A 281 1.04 8.38 -1.13
C ALA A 281 2.32 9.21 -0.93
N PRO A 282 2.66 10.12 -1.86
CA PRO A 282 3.79 11.02 -1.73
C PRO A 282 3.60 12.03 -0.60
N GLU A 283 4.67 12.37 0.11
CA GLU A 283 4.61 13.31 1.25
C GLU A 283 4.23 14.73 0.82
N HIS A 284 4.59 15.19 -0.39
CA HIS A 284 4.21 16.53 -0.85
C HIS A 284 2.69 16.72 -0.90
N LEU A 285 1.90 15.69 -1.26
CA LEU A 285 0.44 15.76 -1.24
C LEU A 285 -0.10 15.91 0.20
N VAL A 286 0.55 15.27 1.17
CA VAL A 286 0.20 15.46 2.59
C VAL A 286 0.45 16.89 3.01
N GLN A 287 1.58 17.48 2.62
CA GLN A 287 1.93 18.87 2.94
C GLN A 287 0.94 19.87 2.31
N GLU A 288 0.51 19.63 1.06
CA GLU A 288 -0.55 20.43 0.42
C GLU A 288 -1.87 20.39 1.20
N VAL A 289 -2.24 19.21 1.73
CA VAL A 289 -3.42 19.07 2.59
C VAL A 289 -3.23 19.81 3.93
N VAL A 290 -2.05 19.73 4.55
CA VAL A 290 -1.73 20.50 5.77
C VAL A 290 -1.90 22.00 5.53
N GLU A 291 -1.33 22.52 4.44
CA GLU A 291 -1.45 23.95 4.08
C GLU A 291 -2.91 24.34 3.79
N TYR A 292 -3.66 23.48 3.10
CA TYR A 292 -5.07 23.71 2.85
C TYR A 292 -5.85 23.80 4.16
N LEU A 293 -5.67 22.85 5.07
CA LEU A 293 -6.34 22.81 6.37
C LEU A 293 -5.96 24.00 7.25
N ALA A 294 -4.70 24.45 7.21
CA ALA A 294 -4.27 25.65 7.92
C ALA A 294 -5.05 26.89 7.46
N ARG A 295 -5.28 27.03 6.13
CA ARG A 295 -6.15 28.11 5.58
C ARG A 295 -7.62 27.99 6.01
N GLN A 296 -8.08 26.79 6.40
CA GLN A 296 -9.43 26.55 6.94
C GLN A 296 -9.50 26.71 8.47
N GLY A 297 -8.41 27.19 9.09
CA GLY A 297 -8.35 27.49 10.53
C GLY A 297 -7.75 26.38 11.40
N PHE A 298 -7.29 25.25 10.84
CA PHE A 298 -6.59 24.18 11.55
C PHE A 298 -5.08 24.49 11.62
N GLY A 299 -4.73 25.56 12.35
CA GLY A 299 -3.36 26.06 12.42
C GLY A 299 -2.51 25.45 13.54
N ASP A 300 -3.12 24.78 14.52
CA ASP A 300 -2.41 24.05 15.56
C ASP A 300 -2.08 22.64 15.06
N VAL A 301 -0.88 22.48 14.45
CA VAL A 301 -0.43 21.23 13.87
C VAL A 301 0.42 20.48 14.88
N GLN A 302 -0.02 19.28 15.26
CA GLN A 302 0.69 18.37 16.16
C GLN A 302 1.08 17.11 15.42
N GLU A 303 2.37 16.87 15.24
CA GLU A 303 2.86 15.62 14.65
C GLU A 303 2.93 14.55 15.75
N LEU A 304 2.24 13.43 15.53
CA LEU A 304 2.15 12.31 16.45
C LEU A 304 2.92 11.11 15.89
N GLU A 305 4.09 10.84 16.45
CA GLU A 305 4.86 9.63 16.12
C GLU A 305 4.37 8.48 17.02
N ILE A 306 3.55 7.59 16.44
CA ILE A 306 2.97 6.45 17.16
C ILE A 306 4.00 5.31 17.28
N MET A 307 4.80 5.12 16.21
CA MET A 307 5.90 4.15 16.20
C MET A 307 6.96 4.51 15.16
N PRO A 308 8.25 4.20 15.42
CA PRO A 308 9.31 4.41 14.45
C PRO A 308 9.22 3.41 13.30
N GLU A 309 9.56 3.85 12.10
CA GLU A 309 9.61 3.00 10.90
C GLU A 309 10.94 3.17 10.17
N ASN A 310 11.88 2.24 10.39
CA ASN A 310 13.26 2.31 9.89
C ASN A 310 13.61 1.16 8.94
N VAL A 311 12.62 0.66 8.18
CA VAL A 311 12.82 -0.43 7.24
C VAL A 311 13.38 0.10 5.93
N ARG A 312 14.35 -0.63 5.35
CA ARG A 312 14.89 -0.40 4.00
C ARG A 312 15.05 -1.71 3.26
N PHE A 313 14.79 -1.69 1.96
CA PHE A 313 15.01 -2.85 1.09
C PHE A 313 16.09 -2.54 0.07
N GLY A 314 16.96 -3.52 -0.17
CA GLY A 314 17.99 -3.43 -1.22
C GLY A 314 17.39 -3.40 -2.62
N LEU A 315 18.12 -2.82 -3.56
CA LEU A 315 17.78 -2.84 -4.98
C LEU A 315 18.04 -4.25 -5.55
N PRO A 316 17.35 -4.65 -6.64
CA PRO A 316 17.59 -5.92 -7.29
C PRO A 316 18.99 -5.94 -7.94
N PRO A 317 19.61 -7.15 -8.11
CA PRO A 317 20.97 -7.28 -8.62
C PRO A 317 21.19 -6.56 -9.95
N GLU A 318 20.24 -6.63 -10.87
CA GLU A 318 20.30 -6.01 -12.20
C GLU A 318 20.47 -4.49 -12.12
N ILE A 319 19.87 -3.85 -11.14
CA ILE A 319 20.00 -2.41 -10.90
C ILE A 319 21.33 -2.11 -10.20
N VAL A 320 21.74 -2.91 -9.22
CA VAL A 320 23.02 -2.74 -8.50
C VAL A 320 24.20 -2.87 -9.46
N GLU A 321 24.21 -3.88 -10.34
CA GLU A 321 25.22 -4.08 -11.36
C GLU A 321 25.29 -2.91 -12.35
N THR A 322 24.13 -2.39 -12.73
CA THR A 322 24.02 -1.23 -13.62
C THR A 322 24.63 0.04 -13.01
N ILE A 323 24.32 0.31 -11.73
CA ILE A 323 24.91 1.46 -11.01
C ILE A 323 26.42 1.30 -10.90
N ALA A 324 26.91 0.09 -10.58
CA ALA A 324 28.33 -0.20 -10.45
C ALA A 324 29.10 -0.09 -11.79
N ALA A 325 28.45 -0.34 -12.91
CA ALA A 325 29.03 -0.24 -14.25
C ALA A 325 28.96 1.19 -14.82
N ALA A 326 28.17 2.09 -14.25
CA ALA A 326 28.11 3.47 -14.68
C ALA A 326 29.44 4.19 -14.36
N PRO A 327 30.09 4.87 -15.32
CA PRO A 327 31.30 5.64 -15.05
C PRO A 327 30.97 6.69 -13.99
N ALA A 328 31.84 6.81 -12.96
CA ALA A 328 31.70 7.82 -11.94
C ALA A 328 31.64 9.20 -12.62
N VAL A 329 30.43 9.77 -12.69
CA VAL A 329 30.27 11.15 -13.13
C VAL A 329 30.96 11.98 -12.06
N ALA A 330 32.11 12.58 -12.44
CA ALA A 330 32.86 13.49 -11.59
C ALA A 330 31.89 14.60 -11.14
N VAL A 331 31.59 14.59 -9.86
CA VAL A 331 30.96 15.75 -9.22
C VAL A 331 31.96 16.90 -9.34
N GLN A 332 31.78 17.72 -10.36
CA GLN A 332 32.45 19.01 -10.41
C GLN A 332 31.77 19.88 -9.36
N SER A 333 32.55 20.21 -8.36
CA SER A 333 32.29 21.09 -7.23
C SER A 333 31.77 22.47 -7.63
#